data_16ae79b6a582b0763597d056eae5689a
#
_entry.id   16ae79b6a582b0763597d056eae5689a
#
_cell.length_a   1.000
_cell.length_b   1.000
_cell.length_c   1.000
_cell.angle_alpha   90.00
_cell.angle_beta   90.00
_cell.angle_gamma   90.00
#
_symmetry.space_group_name_H-M   'P 1'
#
loop_
_entity.id
_entity.type
_entity.pdbx_description
1 polymer ?
#
loop_
_entity_poly.entity_id
_entity_poly.type
_entity_poly.pdbx_seq_one_letter_code
_entity_poly.pdbx_strand_id
1 'polypeptide(L)'
;SLTPAAVPEEISDYSADGSVTGIQYYGATLLFQSKTALRYYFVVSGDAADYTFTVGGQSCTPIQKDGMYYVEITNINPQDLDKMVELTVSCGSETLMVSYSPMHYIVRKHQTGSDSLKALLQAMYGYHLAAVELAAE
;
A
#
# COMPACT_ATOMS: atom_id res chain seq x y z
N SER A 1 4.34 30.54 -11.67
CA SER A 1 4.29 29.09 -11.66
C SER A 1 4.67 28.54 -10.29
N LEU A 2 4.02 27.49 -9.88
CA LEU A 2 4.30 26.86 -8.59
C LEU A 2 5.43 25.87 -8.75
N THR A 3 6.38 25.94 -7.82
CA THR A 3 7.44 24.93 -7.73
C THR A 3 6.82 23.64 -7.22
N PRO A 4 7.02 22.51 -7.91
CA PRO A 4 6.52 21.22 -7.39
C PRO A 4 7.12 20.94 -6.01
N ALA A 5 6.29 20.38 -5.13
CA ALA A 5 6.78 19.97 -3.82
C ALA A 5 7.76 18.82 -3.96
N ALA A 6 8.87 18.90 -3.23
CA ALA A 6 9.87 17.84 -3.25
C ALA A 6 9.38 16.63 -2.48
N VAL A 7 9.44 15.45 -3.11
CA VAL A 7 9.14 14.20 -2.43
C VAL A 7 10.22 13.96 -1.37
N PRO A 8 9.87 13.57 -0.15
CA PRO A 8 10.86 13.27 0.88
C PRO A 8 11.89 12.24 0.42
N GLU A 9 13.12 12.37 0.88
CA GLU A 9 14.19 11.44 0.56
C GLU A 9 14.15 10.19 1.44
N GLU A 10 13.54 10.31 2.61
CA GLU A 10 13.49 9.24 3.60
C GLU A 10 12.08 9.09 4.15
N ILE A 11 11.77 7.87 4.56
CA ILE A 11 10.53 7.53 5.25
C ILE A 11 10.85 6.40 6.23
N SER A 12 10.12 6.34 7.35
CA SER A 12 10.23 5.24 8.29
C SER A 12 9.91 3.90 7.61
N ASP A 13 10.44 2.82 8.14
CA ASP A 13 10.19 1.51 7.56
C ASP A 13 8.73 1.10 7.74
N TYR A 14 8.22 0.37 6.75
CA TYR A 14 6.98 -0.37 6.93
C TYR A 14 7.27 -1.60 7.79
N SER A 15 6.22 -2.26 8.29
CA SER A 15 6.38 -3.45 9.11
C SER A 15 5.61 -4.64 8.53
N ALA A 16 6.16 -5.83 8.76
CA ALA A 16 5.51 -7.10 8.47
C ALA A 16 5.85 -8.02 9.62
N ASP A 17 4.94 -8.10 10.60
CA ASP A 17 5.19 -8.78 11.87
C ASP A 17 4.40 -10.08 11.96
N GLY A 18 5.03 -11.11 12.53
CA GLY A 18 4.44 -12.43 12.65
C GLY A 18 4.67 -13.27 11.41
N SER A 19 4.08 -14.44 11.40
CA SER A 19 4.16 -15.36 10.26
C SER A 19 2.98 -16.31 10.26
N VAL A 20 2.57 -16.72 9.06
CA VAL A 20 1.52 -17.71 8.85
C VAL A 20 2.08 -18.76 7.91
N THR A 21 1.95 -20.03 8.29
CA THR A 21 2.43 -21.14 7.48
C THR A 21 1.77 -21.18 6.12
N GLY A 22 2.57 -21.31 5.06
CA GLY A 22 2.08 -21.46 3.69
C GLY A 22 1.78 -20.15 2.97
N ILE A 23 2.04 -19.01 3.59
CA ILE A 23 1.85 -17.71 2.95
C ILE A 23 3.03 -16.79 3.29
N GLN A 24 3.45 -15.99 2.30
CA GLN A 24 4.51 -15.02 2.48
C GLN A 24 4.12 -13.71 1.84
N TYR A 25 4.35 -12.61 2.57
CA TYR A 25 4.18 -11.27 2.03
C TYR A 25 5.29 -11.01 1.00
N TYR A 26 4.91 -10.61 -0.20
CA TYR A 26 5.85 -10.33 -1.28
C TYR A 26 6.16 -8.83 -1.41
N GLY A 27 5.16 -7.98 -1.28
CA GLY A 27 5.34 -6.55 -1.42
C GLY A 27 4.03 -5.84 -1.74
N ALA A 28 4.10 -4.52 -1.89
CA ALA A 28 2.94 -3.70 -2.18
C ALA A 28 3.18 -2.83 -3.41
N THR A 29 2.10 -2.52 -4.12
CA THR A 29 2.12 -1.55 -5.22
C THR A 29 0.99 -0.56 -5.05
N LEU A 30 1.21 0.65 -5.57
CA LEU A 30 0.22 1.71 -5.59
C LEU A 30 -0.27 1.90 -7.03
N LEU A 31 -1.59 1.92 -7.19
CA LEU A 31 -2.23 2.14 -8.49
C LEU A 31 -2.71 3.59 -8.57
N PHE A 32 -2.51 4.20 -9.75
CA PHE A 32 -2.76 5.62 -9.97
C PHE A 32 -3.89 5.88 -10.97
N GLN A 33 -4.80 4.94 -11.13
CA GLN A 33 -5.90 5.09 -12.08
C GLN A 33 -6.93 6.09 -11.56
N SER A 34 -8.16 6.03 -12.04
CA SER A 34 -9.22 6.97 -11.64
C SER A 34 -9.38 7.09 -10.12
N LYS A 35 -8.98 6.06 -9.38
CA LYS A 35 -8.93 6.05 -7.92
C LYS A 35 -7.59 5.49 -7.48
N THR A 36 -7.06 6.06 -6.39
CA THR A 36 -5.84 5.54 -5.79
C THR A 36 -6.15 4.25 -5.04
N ALA A 37 -5.37 3.22 -5.30
CA ALA A 37 -5.53 1.92 -4.65
C ALA A 37 -4.17 1.35 -4.27
N LEU A 38 -4.14 0.61 -3.17
CA LEU A 38 -2.95 -0.07 -2.68
C LEU A 38 -3.20 -1.57 -2.77
N ARG A 39 -2.24 -2.30 -3.36
CA ARG A 39 -2.30 -3.75 -3.44
C ARG A 39 -1.20 -4.36 -2.62
N TYR A 40 -1.57 -5.32 -1.77
CA TYR A 40 -0.65 -6.16 -1.03
C TYR A 40 -0.57 -7.52 -1.71
N TYR A 41 0.64 -7.95 -2.10
CA TYR A 41 0.86 -9.20 -2.81
C TYR A 41 1.41 -10.28 -1.89
N PHE A 42 0.94 -11.50 -2.08
CA PHE A 42 1.33 -12.67 -1.29
C PHE A 42 1.61 -13.87 -2.19
N VAL A 43 2.59 -14.67 -1.78
CA VAL A 43 2.83 -15.99 -2.34
C VAL A 43 2.15 -16.99 -1.42
N VAL A 44 1.26 -17.80 -1.98
CA VAL A 44 0.47 -18.78 -1.22
C VAL A 44 0.77 -20.16 -1.78
N SER A 45 1.22 -21.09 -0.92
CA SER A 45 1.58 -22.44 -1.36
C SER A 45 0.40 -23.42 -1.35
N GLY A 46 -0.71 -23.06 -0.73
CA GLY A 46 -1.92 -23.88 -0.68
C GLY A 46 -3.12 -23.16 -1.27
N ASP A 47 -4.28 -23.37 -0.66
CA ASP A 47 -5.51 -22.72 -1.07
C ASP A 47 -5.66 -21.39 -0.34
N ALA A 48 -5.81 -20.29 -1.08
CA ALA A 48 -5.98 -18.97 -0.50
C ALA A 48 -7.24 -18.88 0.37
N ALA A 49 -8.24 -19.72 0.15
CA ALA A 49 -9.46 -19.76 0.96
C ALA A 49 -9.22 -20.22 2.39
N ASP A 50 -8.06 -20.82 2.67
CA ASP A 50 -7.69 -21.25 4.03
C ASP A 50 -7.26 -20.08 4.92
N TYR A 51 -7.04 -18.90 4.35
CA TYR A 51 -6.57 -17.72 5.05
C TYR A 51 -7.63 -16.65 5.10
N THR A 52 -7.64 -15.88 6.18
CA THR A 52 -8.51 -14.72 6.33
C THR A 52 -7.68 -13.46 6.21
N PHE A 53 -8.11 -12.57 5.31
CA PHE A 53 -7.46 -11.27 5.08
C PHE A 53 -8.40 -10.19 5.59
N THR A 54 -7.94 -9.33 6.50
CA THR A 54 -8.76 -8.26 7.05
C THR A 54 -8.04 -6.92 7.03
N VAL A 55 -8.78 -5.88 6.67
CA VAL A 55 -8.33 -4.49 6.75
C VAL A 55 -9.41 -3.70 7.46
N GLY A 56 -9.04 -2.99 8.53
CA GLY A 56 -9.99 -2.21 9.30
C GLY A 56 -11.14 -3.04 9.88
N GLY A 57 -10.88 -4.30 10.22
CA GLY A 57 -11.90 -5.19 10.76
C GLY A 57 -12.82 -5.82 9.74
N GLN A 58 -12.63 -5.53 8.45
CA GLN A 58 -13.46 -6.10 7.38
C GLN A 58 -12.67 -7.13 6.58
N SER A 59 -13.33 -8.23 6.24
CA SER A 59 -12.73 -9.29 5.42
C SER A 59 -12.55 -8.81 4.00
N CYS A 60 -11.41 -9.17 3.42
CA CYS A 60 -11.08 -8.90 2.02
C CYS A 60 -10.92 -10.23 1.28
N THR A 61 -11.32 -10.26 0.02
CA THR A 61 -11.15 -11.45 -0.82
C THR A 61 -9.90 -11.26 -1.68
N PRO A 62 -8.89 -12.13 -1.56
CA PRO A 62 -7.71 -12.04 -2.41
C PRO A 62 -8.03 -12.42 -3.85
N ILE A 63 -7.30 -11.81 -4.77
CA ILE A 63 -7.44 -12.04 -6.20
C ILE A 63 -6.15 -12.66 -6.72
N GLN A 64 -6.27 -13.73 -7.51
CA GLN A 64 -5.11 -14.40 -8.11
C GLN A 64 -4.65 -13.67 -9.36
N LYS A 65 -3.34 -13.46 -9.47
CA LYS A 65 -2.72 -12.86 -10.65
C LYS A 65 -1.26 -13.29 -10.76
N ASP A 66 -0.88 -13.81 -11.92
CA ASP A 66 0.52 -14.15 -12.24
C ASP A 66 1.19 -15.04 -11.19
N GLY A 67 0.45 -16.02 -10.69
CA GLY A 67 0.97 -16.96 -9.70
C GLY A 67 1.00 -16.46 -8.27
N MET A 68 0.53 -15.24 -8.05
CA MET A 68 0.41 -14.65 -6.71
C MET A 68 -1.03 -14.30 -6.40
N TYR A 69 -1.26 -13.88 -5.17
CA TYR A 69 -2.54 -13.33 -4.73
C TYR A 69 -2.34 -11.92 -4.23
N TYR A 70 -3.31 -11.03 -4.47
CA TYR A 70 -3.24 -9.69 -3.92
C TYR A 70 -4.57 -9.31 -3.28
N VAL A 71 -4.48 -8.43 -2.27
CA VAL A 71 -5.62 -7.77 -1.66
C VAL A 71 -5.55 -6.30 -2.06
N GLU A 72 -6.65 -5.76 -2.55
CA GLU A 72 -6.71 -4.38 -3.02
C GLU A 72 -7.52 -3.52 -2.06
N ILE A 73 -6.91 -2.43 -1.64
CA ILE A 73 -7.56 -1.41 -0.81
C ILE A 73 -7.80 -0.19 -1.69
N THR A 74 -9.06 0.13 -1.94
CA THR A 74 -9.47 1.22 -2.83
C THR A 74 -9.93 2.44 -2.05
N ASN A 75 -10.23 3.50 -2.77
CA ASN A 75 -10.80 4.74 -2.22
C ASN A 75 -9.90 5.42 -1.20
N ILE A 76 -8.60 5.38 -1.44
CA ILE A 76 -7.63 6.09 -0.60
C ILE A 76 -7.67 7.57 -1.00
N ASN A 77 -8.04 8.42 -0.06
CA ASN A 77 -8.12 9.86 -0.31
C ASN A 77 -6.73 10.49 -0.36
N PRO A 78 -6.53 11.55 -1.17
CA PRO A 78 -5.22 12.20 -1.26
C PRO A 78 -4.68 12.67 0.09
N GLN A 79 -5.53 13.11 1.01
CA GLN A 79 -5.11 13.53 2.34
C GLN A 79 -4.58 12.38 3.19
N ASP A 80 -4.92 11.13 2.86
CA ASP A 80 -4.60 9.95 3.65
C ASP A 80 -3.44 9.14 3.10
N LEU A 81 -2.67 9.67 2.13
CA LEU A 81 -1.57 8.92 1.52
C LEU A 81 -0.46 8.58 2.52
N ASP A 82 -0.33 9.32 3.60
CA ASP A 82 0.65 9.08 4.66
C ASP A 82 0.11 8.19 5.80
N LYS A 83 -1.14 7.75 5.71
CA LYS A 83 -1.74 6.90 6.74
C LYS A 83 -1.35 5.45 6.50
N MET A 84 -0.95 4.78 7.59
CA MET A 84 -0.65 3.35 7.54
C MET A 84 -1.94 2.56 7.30
N VAL A 85 -1.87 1.61 6.39
CA VAL A 85 -2.94 0.66 6.11
C VAL A 85 -2.49 -0.70 6.62
N GLU A 86 -3.18 -1.20 7.63
CA GLU A 86 -2.82 -2.45 8.27
C GLU A 86 -3.66 -3.58 7.72
N LEU A 87 -2.97 -4.58 7.17
CA LEU A 87 -3.59 -5.81 6.68
C LEU A 87 -3.20 -6.95 7.59
N THR A 88 -4.18 -7.71 8.06
CA THR A 88 -3.95 -8.89 8.88
C THR A 88 -4.30 -10.13 8.08
N VAL A 89 -3.37 -11.08 8.05
CA VAL A 89 -3.60 -12.43 7.51
C VAL A 89 -3.62 -13.37 8.68
N SER A 90 -4.64 -14.21 8.74
CA SER A 90 -4.75 -15.19 9.83
C SER A 90 -5.15 -16.57 9.33
N CYS A 91 -4.67 -17.59 10.04
CA CYS A 91 -5.05 -18.97 9.83
C CYS A 91 -4.87 -19.68 11.18
N GLY A 92 -5.96 -20.17 11.76
CA GLY A 92 -5.92 -20.74 13.09
C GLY A 92 -5.40 -19.73 14.12
N SER A 93 -4.33 -20.11 14.81
CA SER A 93 -3.71 -19.22 15.83
C SER A 93 -2.59 -18.37 15.27
N GLU A 94 -2.22 -18.55 14.00
CA GLU A 94 -1.15 -17.78 13.38
C GLU A 94 -1.67 -16.49 12.78
N THR A 95 -0.86 -15.43 12.88
CA THR A 95 -1.22 -14.10 12.38
C THR A 95 0.00 -13.42 11.79
N LEU A 96 -0.19 -12.79 10.64
CA LEU A 96 0.78 -11.92 9.99
C LEU A 96 0.13 -10.55 9.82
N MET A 97 0.79 -9.50 10.30
CA MET A 97 0.30 -8.13 10.18
C MET A 97 1.26 -7.31 9.32
N VAL A 98 0.76 -6.77 8.22
CA VAL A 98 1.53 -5.89 7.33
C VAL A 98 0.98 -4.47 7.47
N SER A 99 1.87 -3.54 7.81
CA SER A 99 1.52 -2.13 7.93
C SER A 99 2.36 -1.34 6.93
N TYR A 100 1.71 -0.67 6.00
CA TYR A 100 2.33 0.03 4.88
C TYR A 100 1.47 1.23 4.52
N SER A 101 2.03 2.24 3.86
CA SER A 101 1.25 3.38 3.40
C SER A 101 1.55 3.67 1.93
N PRO A 102 0.62 4.34 1.23
CA PRO A 102 0.92 4.86 -0.11
C PRO A 102 2.19 5.71 -0.14
N MET A 103 2.45 6.46 0.93
CA MET A 103 3.63 7.31 1.02
C MET A 103 4.93 6.50 0.98
N HIS A 104 4.95 5.29 1.54
CA HIS A 104 6.12 4.40 1.45
C HIS A 104 6.45 4.08 0.00
N TYR A 105 5.43 3.79 -0.80
CA TYR A 105 5.62 3.54 -2.23
C TYR A 105 6.13 4.79 -2.95
N ILE A 106 5.50 5.94 -2.68
CA ILE A 106 5.86 7.21 -3.32
C ILE A 106 7.33 7.54 -3.06
N VAL A 107 7.74 7.54 -1.80
CA VAL A 107 9.12 7.92 -1.42
C VAL A 107 10.14 6.94 -2.00
N ARG A 108 9.88 5.64 -1.87
CA ARG A 108 10.85 4.63 -2.31
C ARG A 108 10.95 4.54 -3.83
N LYS A 109 9.83 4.59 -4.54
CA LYS A 109 9.83 4.54 -6.01
C LYS A 109 10.34 5.83 -6.63
N HIS A 110 10.20 6.96 -5.95
CA HIS A 110 10.78 8.23 -6.41
C HIS A 110 12.30 8.16 -6.46
N GLN A 111 12.93 7.38 -5.59
CA GLN A 111 14.38 7.23 -5.56
C GLN A 111 14.91 6.46 -6.77
N THR A 112 14.16 5.49 -7.27
CA THR A 112 14.66 4.53 -8.27
C THR A 112 13.85 4.50 -9.57
N GLY A 113 12.76 5.25 -9.64
CA GLY A 113 11.87 5.22 -10.79
C GLY A 113 12.42 5.98 -11.99
N SER A 114 11.76 5.77 -13.13
CA SER A 114 12.00 6.55 -14.35
C SER A 114 11.59 8.00 -14.14
N ASP A 115 12.04 8.88 -15.04
CA ASP A 115 11.66 10.29 -14.97
C ASP A 115 10.14 10.48 -15.06
N SER A 116 9.46 9.68 -15.90
CA SER A 116 8.00 9.72 -16.00
C SER A 116 7.34 9.33 -14.69
N LEU A 117 7.82 8.26 -14.04
CA LEU A 117 7.28 7.83 -12.76
C LEU A 117 7.56 8.86 -11.67
N LYS A 118 8.77 9.42 -11.64
CA LYS A 118 9.12 10.45 -10.65
C LYS A 118 8.20 11.67 -10.78
N ALA A 119 7.90 12.10 -12.00
CA ALA A 119 6.99 13.22 -12.22
C ALA A 119 5.58 12.92 -11.72
N LEU A 120 5.09 11.71 -11.95
CA LEU A 120 3.78 11.28 -11.45
C LEU A 120 3.75 11.25 -9.92
N LEU A 121 4.79 10.70 -9.31
CA LEU A 121 4.89 10.63 -7.84
C LEU A 121 4.97 12.01 -7.21
N GLN A 122 5.70 12.94 -7.84
CA GLN A 122 5.75 14.34 -7.39
C GLN A 122 4.37 14.99 -7.45
N ALA A 123 3.61 14.74 -8.53
CA ALA A 123 2.26 15.26 -8.65
C ALA A 123 1.33 14.70 -7.57
N MET A 124 1.42 13.42 -7.29
CA MET A 124 0.63 12.79 -6.22
C MET A 124 0.99 13.36 -4.85
N TYR A 125 2.26 13.55 -4.58
CA TYR A 125 2.71 14.14 -3.34
C TYR A 125 2.19 15.56 -3.18
N GLY A 126 2.22 16.35 -4.25
CA GLY A 126 1.66 17.70 -4.26
C GLY A 126 0.16 17.71 -3.97
N TYR A 127 -0.59 16.79 -4.56
CA TYR A 127 -2.02 16.62 -4.26
C TYR A 127 -2.24 16.26 -2.79
N HIS A 128 -1.40 15.39 -2.25
CA HIS A 128 -1.47 15.01 -0.84
C HIS A 128 -1.32 16.24 0.07
N LEU A 129 -0.27 17.04 -0.15
CA LEU A 129 -0.02 18.22 0.67
C LEU A 129 -1.17 19.23 0.57
N ALA A 130 -1.68 19.46 -0.64
CA ALA A 130 -2.80 20.37 -0.84
C ALA A 130 -4.06 19.85 -0.14
N ALA A 131 -4.32 18.56 -0.20
CA ALA A 131 -5.49 17.95 0.44
C ALA A 131 -5.39 18.01 1.97
N VAL A 132 -4.20 17.80 2.53
CA VAL A 132 -3.98 17.92 3.98
C VAL A 132 -4.21 19.35 4.42
N GLU A 133 -3.70 20.33 3.69
CA GLU A 133 -3.88 21.73 4.00
C GLU A 133 -5.36 22.15 3.94
N LEU A 134 -6.06 21.70 2.92
CA LEU A 134 -7.49 21.98 2.76
C LEU A 134 -8.31 21.37 3.89
N ALA A 135 -7.98 20.14 4.30
CA ALA A 135 -8.70 19.45 5.37
C ALA A 135 -8.49 20.10 6.74
N ALA A 136 -7.40 20.84 6.91
CA ALA A 136 -7.08 21.52 8.17
C ALA A 136 -7.81 22.87 8.33
N GLU A 137 -8.45 23.37 7.28
CA GLU A 137 -9.18 24.64 7.32
C GLU A 137 -10.50 24.52 8.09
#